data_600df22eaa3f03a415bce532dd9bcf92
#
_entry.id   600df22eaa3f03a415bce532dd9bcf92
#
_cell.length_a   1.000
_cell.length_b   1.000
_cell.length_c   1.000
_cell.angle_alpha   90.00
_cell.angle_beta   90.00
_cell.angle_gamma   90.00
#
_symmetry.space_group_name_H-M   'P 1'
#
loop_
_entity.id
_entity.type
_entity.pdbx_description
1 polymer ?
#
loop_
_entity_poly.entity_id
_entity_poly.type
_entity_poly.pdbx_seq_one_letter_code
_entity_poly.pdbx_strand_id
1 'polypeptide(L)'
;MMQNIIQKIEKHKRLGNLKNSFFSNELRKLTKHHFVKSDEYKKILLFNKYNLSNLELNKFPYLPTSLFKEMSLKSIKDNEIHKILTSSGTSGNSLSKIFLDRINAQNQTMALANIMSSILGSNRLPMLIIDKNPLVKNNSFSASVAGINGFSVFGHNHQYIFDNYGKINKKKLNNFLKKYNHKSFFIFGFTSLVHRCFFELLNDDRYDFSGGILLHGGGWKKMESKKISNSYFKKYLIKKFNFKHIYNYYGMVEQTGSIFLECKYCSNFTTSYYSDILIRDKNLNILSDGKKGLIQLLSLLPTSYPGHSILTEDIGEIVNNKNCECFELGKSFKVYGRSTNSELRGCSDTI
;
A
#
# COMPACT_ATOMS: atom_id res chain seq x y z
N MET A 1 -11.46 -24.59 8.97
CA MET A 1 -11.31 -23.75 7.75
C MET A 1 -11.64 -22.31 8.10
N MET A 2 -10.72 -21.36 7.94
CA MET A 2 -11.06 -19.94 8.06
C MET A 2 -12.02 -19.61 6.92
N GLN A 3 -13.26 -19.23 7.23
CA GLN A 3 -14.21 -18.69 6.25
C GLN A 3 -13.58 -17.48 5.57
N ASN A 4 -13.92 -17.26 4.29
CA ASN A 4 -13.42 -16.14 3.51
C ASN A 4 -13.66 -14.82 4.26
N ILE A 5 -12.58 -14.17 4.72
CA ILE A 5 -12.66 -12.94 5.52
C ILE A 5 -13.39 -11.82 4.78
N ILE A 6 -13.28 -11.78 3.45
CA ILE A 6 -13.97 -10.78 2.62
C ILE A 6 -15.49 -10.92 2.75
N GLN A 7 -16.02 -12.15 2.68
CA GLN A 7 -17.45 -12.39 2.84
C GLN A 7 -17.95 -12.01 4.24
N LYS A 8 -17.14 -12.26 5.28
CA LYS A 8 -17.49 -11.85 6.66
C LYS A 8 -17.56 -10.34 6.78
N ILE A 9 -16.59 -9.62 6.21
CA ILE A 9 -16.56 -8.16 6.21
C ILE A 9 -17.76 -7.59 5.46
N GLU A 10 -18.08 -8.09 4.27
CA GLU A 10 -19.23 -7.62 3.50
C GLU A 10 -20.57 -7.88 4.21
N LYS A 11 -20.72 -9.04 4.86
CA LYS A 11 -21.89 -9.32 5.70
C LYS A 11 -21.99 -8.34 6.87
N HIS A 12 -20.86 -8.05 7.53
CA HIS A 12 -20.80 -7.14 8.68
C HIS A 12 -21.15 -5.69 8.29
N LYS A 13 -20.66 -5.21 7.15
CA LYS A 13 -21.04 -3.90 6.59
C LYS A 13 -22.54 -3.78 6.38
N ARG A 14 -23.16 -4.79 5.76
CA ARG A 14 -24.62 -4.82 5.49
C ARG A 14 -25.46 -4.75 6.78
N LEU A 15 -24.95 -5.25 7.88
CA LEU A 15 -25.64 -5.23 9.17
C LEU A 15 -25.46 -3.92 9.94
N GLY A 16 -24.71 -2.94 9.42
CA GLY A 16 -24.46 -1.65 10.06
C GLY A 16 -23.72 -1.73 11.41
N ASN A 17 -23.05 -2.85 11.67
CA ASN A 17 -22.38 -3.09 12.94
C ASN A 17 -21.07 -2.27 13.07
N LEU A 18 -20.72 -1.88 14.29
CA LEU A 18 -19.53 -1.12 14.57
C LEU A 18 -18.26 -1.89 14.18
N LYS A 19 -17.43 -1.28 13.31
CA LYS A 19 -16.17 -1.83 12.81
C LYS A 19 -15.27 -2.33 13.94
N ASN A 20 -15.15 -1.59 15.03
CA ASN A 20 -14.15 -1.82 16.07
C ASN A 20 -14.27 -3.17 16.78
N SER A 21 -15.48 -3.60 17.18
CA SER A 21 -15.67 -4.89 17.87
C SER A 21 -15.42 -6.07 16.95
N PHE A 22 -15.92 -6.03 15.72
CA PHE A 22 -15.67 -7.05 14.72
C PHE A 22 -14.18 -7.16 14.39
N PHE A 23 -13.52 -6.03 14.10
CA PHE A 23 -12.12 -5.96 13.74
C PHE A 23 -11.22 -6.57 14.84
N SER A 24 -11.44 -6.15 16.09
CA SER A 24 -10.68 -6.68 17.24
C SER A 24 -10.88 -8.19 17.43
N ASN A 25 -12.10 -8.70 17.23
CA ASN A 25 -12.37 -10.13 17.34
C ASN A 25 -11.68 -10.95 16.25
N GLU A 26 -11.74 -10.52 15.00
CA GLU A 26 -11.06 -11.22 13.90
C GLU A 26 -9.52 -11.09 14.04
N LEU A 27 -9.00 -9.97 14.51
CA LEU A 27 -7.58 -9.80 14.78
C LEU A 27 -7.08 -10.77 15.90
N ARG A 28 -7.86 -10.95 16.98
CA ARG A 28 -7.57 -11.96 18.02
C ARG A 28 -7.51 -13.37 17.44
N LYS A 29 -8.44 -13.73 16.55
CA LYS A 29 -8.44 -15.04 15.88
C LYS A 29 -7.19 -15.22 15.02
N LEU A 30 -6.76 -14.20 14.28
CA LEU A 30 -5.53 -14.21 13.50
C LEU A 30 -4.29 -14.40 14.38
N THR A 31 -4.20 -13.66 15.49
CA THR A 31 -3.08 -13.78 16.43
C THR A 31 -2.98 -15.20 16.97
N LYS A 32 -4.11 -15.81 17.41
CA LYS A 32 -4.15 -17.19 17.88
C LYS A 32 -3.82 -18.19 16.76
N HIS A 33 -4.32 -17.96 15.54
CA HIS A 33 -4.00 -18.78 14.38
C HIS A 33 -2.51 -18.82 14.10
N HIS A 34 -1.86 -17.65 14.03
CA HIS A 34 -0.43 -17.56 13.76
C HIS A 34 0.41 -18.13 14.92
N PHE A 35 -0.02 -17.93 16.16
CA PHE A 35 0.63 -18.55 17.32
C PHE A 35 0.67 -20.08 17.24
N VAL A 36 -0.39 -20.70 16.73
CA VAL A 36 -0.47 -22.17 16.57
C VAL A 36 0.26 -22.66 15.32
N LYS A 37 0.27 -21.87 14.24
CA LYS A 37 0.71 -22.31 12.91
C LYS A 37 2.11 -21.85 12.51
N SER A 38 2.72 -20.89 13.22
CA SER A 38 4.06 -20.37 12.93
C SER A 38 4.94 -20.54 14.17
N ASP A 39 5.93 -21.42 14.06
CA ASP A 39 6.86 -21.67 15.17
C ASP A 39 7.70 -20.43 15.49
N GLU A 40 8.14 -19.70 14.47
CA GLU A 40 8.90 -18.45 14.64
C GLU A 40 8.07 -17.39 15.35
N TYR A 41 6.83 -17.18 14.92
CA TYR A 41 5.92 -16.23 15.57
C TYR A 41 5.63 -16.62 17.02
N LYS A 42 5.39 -17.92 17.27
CA LYS A 42 5.19 -18.46 18.62
C LYS A 42 6.39 -18.18 19.52
N LYS A 43 7.62 -18.46 19.05
CA LYS A 43 8.86 -18.17 19.80
C LYS A 43 8.98 -16.70 20.16
N ILE A 44 8.72 -15.79 19.20
CA ILE A 44 8.74 -14.34 19.40
C ILE A 44 7.74 -13.92 20.48
N LEU A 45 6.50 -14.43 20.44
CA LEU A 45 5.49 -14.05 21.43
C LEU A 45 5.83 -14.56 22.83
N LEU A 46 6.33 -15.80 22.94
CA LEU A 46 6.73 -16.38 24.23
C LEU A 46 7.93 -15.64 24.81
N PHE A 47 8.95 -15.31 24.00
CA PHE A 47 10.11 -14.54 24.43
C PHE A 47 9.71 -13.15 24.97
N ASN A 48 8.79 -12.46 24.29
CA ASN A 48 8.29 -11.16 24.70
C ASN A 48 7.18 -11.23 25.77
N LYS A 49 6.88 -12.43 26.29
CA LYS A 49 5.87 -12.66 27.35
C LYS A 49 4.48 -12.08 27.06
N TYR A 50 4.05 -12.10 25.78
CA TYR A 50 2.73 -11.62 25.41
C TYR A 50 1.62 -12.51 26.01
N ASN A 51 0.64 -11.85 26.66
CA ASN A 51 -0.54 -12.54 27.18
C ASN A 51 -1.62 -12.63 26.09
N LEU A 52 -1.88 -13.83 25.61
CA LEU A 52 -2.89 -14.10 24.58
C LEU A 52 -4.31 -14.26 25.11
N SER A 53 -4.50 -14.32 26.44
CA SER A 53 -5.80 -14.51 27.05
C SER A 53 -6.66 -13.24 27.04
N ASN A 54 -6.02 -12.07 27.15
CA ASN A 54 -6.68 -10.76 27.15
C ASN A 54 -6.00 -9.81 26.15
N LEU A 55 -6.31 -9.98 24.87
CA LEU A 55 -5.82 -9.13 23.80
C LEU A 55 -6.78 -7.97 23.57
N GLU A 56 -6.56 -6.87 24.26
CA GLU A 56 -7.14 -5.57 23.92
C GLU A 56 -6.38 -4.97 22.72
N LEU A 57 -7.01 -4.08 21.94
CA LEU A 57 -6.43 -3.52 20.72
C LEU A 57 -5.06 -2.86 20.97
N ASN A 58 -4.88 -2.23 22.11
CA ASN A 58 -3.65 -1.57 22.55
C ASN A 58 -2.53 -2.54 22.98
N LYS A 59 -2.88 -3.80 23.31
CA LYS A 59 -1.95 -4.84 23.75
C LYS A 59 -1.68 -5.90 22.69
N PHE A 60 -2.16 -5.70 21.46
CA PHE A 60 -1.86 -6.64 20.39
C PHE A 60 -0.36 -6.73 20.14
N PRO A 61 0.17 -7.97 20.05
CA PRO A 61 1.54 -8.19 19.65
C PRO A 61 1.76 -7.68 18.23
N TYR A 62 2.95 -7.22 17.94
CA TYR A 62 3.36 -6.76 16.63
C TYR A 62 4.74 -7.29 16.27
N LEU A 63 5.01 -7.39 14.98
CA LEU A 63 6.32 -7.72 14.45
C LEU A 63 6.93 -6.47 13.81
N PRO A 64 8.18 -6.09 14.13
CA PRO A 64 8.92 -5.11 13.34
C PRO A 64 9.07 -5.58 11.90
N THR A 65 8.96 -4.67 10.93
CA THR A 65 9.11 -5.01 9.50
C THR A 65 10.46 -5.64 9.15
N SER A 66 11.52 -5.34 9.91
CA SER A 66 12.85 -5.94 9.74
C SER A 66 12.84 -7.46 9.86
N LEU A 67 12.01 -8.02 10.74
CA LEU A 67 11.94 -9.49 10.94
C LEU A 67 11.53 -10.26 9.70
N PHE A 68 10.75 -9.67 8.79
CA PHE A 68 10.39 -10.29 7.51
C PHE A 68 11.54 -10.45 6.54
N LYS A 69 12.69 -9.81 6.82
CA LYS A 69 13.93 -9.95 6.06
C LYS A 69 14.83 -11.03 6.64
N GLU A 70 14.80 -11.18 7.94
CA GLU A 70 15.69 -12.03 8.71
C GLU A 70 15.13 -13.43 8.92
N MET A 71 13.79 -13.54 8.94
CA MET A 71 13.10 -14.77 9.29
C MET A 71 12.11 -15.22 8.21
N SER A 72 11.94 -16.54 8.08
CA SER A 72 10.92 -17.13 7.22
C SER A 72 9.57 -17.21 7.96
N LEU A 73 8.88 -16.05 8.05
CA LEU A 73 7.63 -15.94 8.80
C LEU A 73 6.46 -16.46 7.95
N LYS A 74 6.02 -17.69 8.20
CA LYS A 74 4.90 -18.34 7.52
C LYS A 74 4.03 -19.11 8.51
N SER A 75 2.74 -19.27 8.18
CA SER A 75 1.74 -20.03 8.95
C SER A 75 1.09 -21.11 8.10
N ILE A 76 1.77 -21.50 7.04
CA ILE A 76 1.41 -22.54 6.07
C ILE A 76 2.60 -23.45 5.82
N LYS A 77 2.35 -24.65 5.31
CA LYS A 77 3.39 -25.59 4.89
C LYS A 77 4.00 -25.17 3.55
N ASP A 78 5.19 -25.65 3.26
CA ASP A 78 5.91 -25.28 2.02
C ASP A 78 5.16 -25.70 0.75
N ASN A 79 4.47 -26.83 0.78
CA ASN A 79 3.66 -27.33 -0.33
C ASN A 79 2.34 -26.54 -0.53
N GLU A 80 1.96 -25.68 0.40
CA GLU A 80 0.79 -24.79 0.30
C GLU A 80 1.15 -23.41 -0.27
N ILE A 81 2.45 -23.12 -0.44
CA ILE A 81 2.91 -21.85 -0.97
C ILE A 81 2.50 -21.72 -2.45
N HIS A 82 1.61 -20.79 -2.73
CA HIS A 82 1.19 -20.44 -4.09
C HIS A 82 2.05 -19.35 -4.70
N LYS A 83 2.48 -18.37 -3.89
CA LYS A 83 3.24 -17.20 -4.34
C LYS A 83 4.14 -16.66 -3.23
N ILE A 84 5.33 -16.20 -3.61
CA ILE A 84 6.22 -15.45 -2.71
C ILE A 84 6.33 -14.02 -3.23
N LEU A 85 6.02 -13.05 -2.38
CA LEU A 85 6.25 -11.63 -2.66
C LEU A 85 7.51 -11.18 -1.93
N THR A 86 8.27 -10.28 -2.55
CA THR A 86 9.47 -9.72 -1.97
C THR A 86 9.41 -8.20 -1.90
N SER A 87 10.00 -7.61 -0.87
CA SER A 87 10.19 -6.17 -0.81
C SER A 87 11.24 -5.71 -1.83
N SER A 88 11.29 -4.39 -2.10
CA SER A 88 12.42 -3.81 -2.81
C SER A 88 13.63 -3.78 -1.87
N GLY A 89 14.76 -4.24 -2.34
CA GLY A 89 16.05 -4.08 -1.66
C GLY A 89 17.03 -3.31 -2.52
N THR A 90 17.91 -2.54 -1.89
CA THR A 90 19.17 -2.13 -2.50
C THR A 90 20.09 -3.34 -2.58
N SER A 91 20.92 -3.43 -3.61
CA SER A 91 21.92 -4.50 -3.78
C SER A 91 22.71 -4.71 -2.48
N GLY A 92 22.64 -5.92 -1.92
CA GLY A 92 23.39 -6.32 -0.72
C GLY A 92 22.58 -6.57 0.55
N ASN A 93 21.29 -6.17 0.62
CA ASN A 93 20.44 -6.41 1.78
C ASN A 93 19.41 -7.50 1.55
N SER A 94 19.13 -8.32 2.58
CA SER A 94 18.06 -9.33 2.53
C SER A 94 16.70 -8.68 2.28
N LEU A 95 15.88 -9.32 1.43
CA LEU A 95 14.54 -8.87 1.09
C LEU A 95 13.52 -9.47 2.05
N SER A 96 12.50 -8.71 2.43
CA SER A 96 11.32 -9.30 3.07
C SER A 96 10.71 -10.34 2.16
N LYS A 97 10.35 -11.50 2.70
CA LYS A 97 9.68 -12.59 1.98
C LYS A 97 8.31 -12.83 2.59
N ILE A 98 7.29 -12.75 1.77
CA ILE A 98 5.89 -12.92 2.16
C ILE A 98 5.34 -14.14 1.45
N PHE A 99 4.97 -15.16 2.21
CA PHE A 99 4.51 -16.45 1.70
C PHE A 99 2.99 -16.46 1.65
N LEU A 100 2.42 -16.62 0.46
CA LEU A 100 0.98 -16.61 0.25
C LEU A 100 0.50 -17.98 -0.21
N ASP A 101 -0.52 -18.51 0.44
CA ASP A 101 -1.36 -19.54 -0.15
C ASP A 101 -2.34 -18.93 -1.17
N ARG A 102 -3.06 -19.79 -1.89
CA ARG A 102 -4.02 -19.36 -2.90
C ARG A 102 -5.15 -18.52 -2.31
N ILE A 103 -5.67 -18.90 -1.14
CA ILE A 103 -6.80 -18.22 -0.49
C ILE A 103 -6.38 -16.83 -0.02
N ASN A 104 -5.20 -16.69 0.60
CA ASN A 104 -4.71 -15.39 1.03
C ASN A 104 -4.43 -14.47 -0.16
N ALA A 105 -3.83 -14.99 -1.24
CA ALA A 105 -3.60 -14.21 -2.46
C ALA A 105 -4.91 -13.70 -3.08
N GLN A 106 -5.95 -14.54 -3.12
CA GLN A 106 -7.28 -14.15 -3.59
C GLN A 106 -7.91 -13.08 -2.69
N ASN A 107 -7.90 -13.27 -1.37
CA ASN A 107 -8.44 -12.30 -0.42
C ASN A 107 -7.77 -10.93 -0.54
N GLN A 108 -6.44 -10.90 -0.68
CA GLN A 108 -5.69 -9.66 -0.90
C GLN A 108 -6.10 -8.96 -2.21
N THR A 109 -6.26 -9.73 -3.28
CA THR A 109 -6.72 -9.17 -4.58
C THR A 109 -8.13 -8.62 -4.48
N MET A 110 -9.06 -9.34 -3.84
CA MET A 110 -10.45 -8.89 -3.66
C MET A 110 -10.53 -7.64 -2.78
N ALA A 111 -9.77 -7.58 -1.68
CA ALA A 111 -9.73 -6.41 -0.82
C ALA A 111 -9.17 -5.18 -1.56
N LEU A 112 -8.09 -5.37 -2.31
CA LEU A 112 -7.53 -4.31 -3.16
C LEU A 112 -8.55 -3.84 -4.20
N ALA A 113 -9.28 -4.77 -4.85
CA ALA A 113 -10.32 -4.42 -5.81
C ALA A 113 -11.45 -3.60 -5.16
N ASN A 114 -11.90 -3.98 -3.98
CA ASN A 114 -12.92 -3.24 -3.24
C ASN A 114 -12.45 -1.84 -2.84
N ILE A 115 -11.18 -1.67 -2.47
CA ILE A 115 -10.61 -0.35 -2.16
C ILE A 115 -10.52 0.49 -3.44
N MET A 116 -9.98 -0.08 -4.53
CA MET A 116 -9.78 0.62 -5.79
C MET A 116 -11.08 1.00 -6.50
N SER A 117 -12.15 0.24 -6.31
CA SER A 117 -13.46 0.55 -6.93
C SER A 117 -14.01 1.90 -6.49
N SER A 118 -13.61 2.41 -5.32
CA SER A 118 -14.02 3.73 -4.84
C SER A 118 -13.47 4.89 -5.68
N ILE A 119 -12.37 4.68 -6.41
CA ILE A 119 -11.74 5.70 -7.26
C ILE A 119 -11.81 5.38 -8.76
N LEU A 120 -11.85 4.11 -9.14
CA LEU A 120 -11.87 3.68 -10.55
C LEU A 120 -13.24 3.23 -11.03
N GLY A 121 -14.22 3.03 -10.12
CA GLY A 121 -15.48 2.36 -10.43
C GLY A 121 -15.31 0.85 -10.59
N SER A 122 -16.29 0.19 -11.20
CA SER A 122 -16.35 -1.27 -11.33
C SER A 122 -15.67 -1.81 -12.59
N ASN A 123 -15.37 -0.96 -13.57
CA ASN A 123 -14.83 -1.38 -14.86
C ASN A 123 -13.31 -1.18 -14.92
N ARG A 124 -12.65 -2.08 -15.66
CA ARG A 124 -11.24 -1.88 -16.00
C ARG A 124 -11.11 -0.72 -16.98
N LEU A 125 -10.12 0.14 -16.76
CA LEU A 125 -9.87 1.32 -17.58
C LEU A 125 -8.63 1.13 -18.50
N PRO A 126 -8.55 1.83 -19.65
CA PRO A 126 -7.27 1.94 -20.36
C PRO A 126 -6.20 2.42 -19.41
N MET A 127 -4.99 1.83 -19.46
CA MET A 127 -3.99 2.10 -18.42
C MET A 127 -2.67 2.63 -18.97
N LEU A 128 -2.25 3.77 -18.41
CA LEU A 128 -0.92 4.33 -18.61
C LEU A 128 -0.05 4.06 -17.38
N ILE A 129 1.10 3.43 -17.59
CA ILE A 129 2.03 3.06 -16.52
C ILE A 129 3.27 3.97 -16.62
N ILE A 130 3.54 4.71 -15.53
CA ILE A 130 4.69 5.61 -15.42
C ILE A 130 5.91 4.79 -15.01
N ASP A 131 6.37 3.93 -15.91
CA ASP A 131 7.57 3.09 -15.75
C ASP A 131 8.04 2.58 -17.12
N LYS A 132 9.14 1.82 -17.12
CA LYS A 132 9.63 1.01 -18.25
C LYS A 132 8.86 -0.30 -18.31
N ASN A 133 8.71 -0.87 -19.52
CA ASN A 133 8.10 -2.18 -19.64
C ASN A 133 9.06 -3.28 -19.09
N PRO A 134 8.68 -4.01 -18.04
CA PRO A 134 9.56 -5.02 -17.41
C PRO A 134 9.84 -6.23 -18.30
N LEU A 135 8.99 -6.50 -19.30
CA LEU A 135 9.16 -7.64 -20.22
C LEU A 135 10.33 -7.47 -21.19
N VAL A 136 10.89 -6.28 -21.32
CA VAL A 136 11.99 -5.97 -22.28
C VAL A 136 13.37 -6.24 -21.68
N LYS A 137 13.49 -6.45 -20.37
CA LYS A 137 14.73 -6.88 -19.71
C LYS A 137 14.42 -8.10 -18.85
N ASN A 138 15.25 -9.13 -18.92
CA ASN A 138 15.26 -10.31 -18.03
C ASN A 138 15.55 -9.92 -16.57
N ASN A 139 14.94 -8.89 -16.06
CA ASN A 139 15.15 -8.38 -14.71
C ASN A 139 14.18 -9.03 -13.74
N SER A 140 14.78 -9.83 -12.87
CA SER A 140 14.31 -10.29 -11.58
C SER A 140 13.25 -9.38 -10.95
N PHE A 141 12.27 -10.01 -10.29
CA PHE A 141 11.21 -9.45 -9.48
C PHE A 141 11.69 -8.27 -8.61
N SER A 142 11.50 -7.04 -9.09
CA SER A 142 11.65 -5.86 -8.26
C SER A 142 10.29 -5.52 -7.64
N ALA A 143 10.28 -4.83 -6.50
CA ALA A 143 9.01 -4.41 -5.88
C ALA A 143 8.24 -3.41 -6.75
N SER A 144 8.91 -2.68 -7.67
CA SER A 144 8.22 -1.88 -8.68
C SER A 144 7.40 -2.78 -9.60
N VAL A 145 7.95 -3.88 -10.07
CA VAL A 145 7.24 -4.88 -10.89
C VAL A 145 6.08 -5.49 -10.10
N ALA A 146 6.27 -5.82 -8.82
CA ALA A 146 5.20 -6.34 -7.97
C ALA A 146 4.05 -5.33 -7.78
N GLY A 147 4.37 -4.05 -7.55
CA GLY A 147 3.39 -2.98 -7.47
C GLY A 147 2.65 -2.77 -8.79
N ILE A 148 3.37 -2.67 -9.91
CA ILE A 148 2.76 -2.55 -11.24
C ILE A 148 1.84 -3.73 -11.52
N ASN A 149 2.27 -4.97 -11.28
CA ASN A 149 1.47 -6.17 -11.47
C ASN A 149 0.21 -6.18 -10.58
N GLY A 150 0.32 -5.69 -9.34
CA GLY A 150 -0.80 -5.57 -8.42
C GLY A 150 -1.88 -4.60 -8.92
N PHE A 151 -1.49 -3.47 -9.50
CA PHE A 151 -2.42 -2.47 -10.01
C PHE A 151 -2.81 -2.68 -11.48
N SER A 152 -2.04 -3.42 -12.27
CA SER A 152 -2.36 -3.68 -13.69
C SER A 152 -3.66 -4.46 -13.88
N VAL A 153 -4.12 -5.19 -12.86
CA VAL A 153 -5.41 -5.91 -12.90
C VAL A 153 -6.61 -4.97 -13.08
N PHE A 154 -6.47 -3.70 -12.72
CA PHE A 154 -7.51 -2.67 -12.88
C PHE A 154 -7.49 -1.99 -14.24
N GLY A 155 -6.47 -2.29 -15.04
CA GLY A 155 -6.30 -1.72 -16.37
C GLY A 155 -6.46 -2.72 -17.51
N HIS A 156 -6.61 -2.18 -18.72
CA HIS A 156 -6.47 -2.89 -19.99
C HIS A 156 -5.70 -2.01 -20.98
N ASN A 157 -5.24 -2.58 -22.10
CA ASN A 157 -4.46 -1.84 -23.12
C ASN A 157 -3.30 -1.06 -22.50
N HIS A 158 -2.52 -1.74 -21.65
CA HIS A 158 -1.42 -1.15 -20.89
C HIS A 158 -0.40 -0.47 -21.80
N GLN A 159 -0.13 0.81 -21.52
CA GLN A 159 0.91 1.59 -22.20
C GLN A 159 1.93 2.04 -21.18
N TYR A 160 3.20 1.63 -21.37
CA TYR A 160 4.33 2.11 -20.57
C TYR A 160 4.88 3.41 -21.20
N ILE A 161 5.11 4.43 -20.33
CA ILE A 161 5.49 5.76 -20.79
C ILE A 161 6.98 5.86 -21.12
N PHE A 162 7.84 5.12 -20.39
CA PHE A 162 9.27 5.15 -20.62
C PHE A 162 9.72 4.05 -21.59
N ASP A 163 10.70 4.37 -22.42
CA ASP A 163 11.48 3.42 -23.17
C ASP A 163 12.57 2.73 -22.29
N ASN A 164 13.37 1.86 -22.89
CA ASN A 164 14.44 1.14 -22.19
C ASN A 164 15.52 2.07 -21.62
N TYR A 165 15.68 3.25 -22.20
CA TYR A 165 16.66 4.27 -21.79
C TYR A 165 16.07 5.27 -20.76
N GLY A 166 14.80 5.11 -20.35
CA GLY A 166 14.12 5.99 -19.43
C GLY A 166 13.68 7.33 -20.04
N LYS A 167 13.64 7.42 -21.39
CA LYS A 167 13.08 8.56 -22.11
C LYS A 167 11.60 8.34 -22.38
N ILE A 168 10.84 9.43 -22.46
CA ILE A 168 9.41 9.36 -22.78
C ILE A 168 9.24 9.14 -24.28
N ASN A 169 8.45 8.12 -24.63
CA ASN A 169 8.01 7.94 -26.02
C ASN A 169 6.80 8.85 -26.29
N LYS A 170 7.11 10.12 -26.69
CA LYS A 170 6.10 11.15 -26.94
C LYS A 170 5.07 10.73 -28.01
N LYS A 171 5.47 9.97 -29.04
CA LYS A 171 4.54 9.47 -30.08
C LYS A 171 3.51 8.52 -29.50
N LYS A 172 3.96 7.54 -28.69
CA LYS A 172 3.05 6.60 -28.00
C LYS A 172 2.13 7.31 -27.00
N LEU A 173 2.66 8.27 -26.25
CA LEU A 173 1.87 9.07 -25.31
C LEU A 173 0.78 9.86 -26.06
N ASN A 174 1.13 10.56 -27.12
CA ASN A 174 0.17 11.31 -27.95
C ASN A 174 -0.93 10.42 -28.52
N ASN A 175 -0.56 9.23 -29.03
CA ASN A 175 -1.52 8.28 -29.58
C ASN A 175 -2.48 7.77 -28.50
N PHE A 176 -1.96 7.49 -27.28
CA PHE A 176 -2.77 7.09 -26.15
C PHE A 176 -3.76 8.18 -25.76
N LEU A 177 -3.31 9.40 -25.54
CA LEU A 177 -4.15 10.53 -25.14
C LEU A 177 -5.21 10.86 -26.21
N LYS A 178 -4.85 10.83 -27.51
CA LYS A 178 -5.82 11.01 -28.60
C LYS A 178 -6.88 9.91 -28.62
N LYS A 179 -6.47 8.64 -28.44
CA LYS A 179 -7.38 7.48 -28.47
C LYS A 179 -8.39 7.52 -27.33
N TYR A 180 -7.99 8.01 -26.17
CA TYR A 180 -8.80 8.06 -24.96
C TYR A 180 -9.24 9.48 -24.57
N ASN A 181 -9.18 10.41 -25.52
CA ASN A 181 -9.71 11.76 -25.33
C ASN A 181 -11.17 11.70 -24.88
N HIS A 182 -11.55 12.49 -23.88
CA HIS A 182 -12.88 12.51 -23.25
C HIS A 182 -13.34 11.21 -22.59
N LYS A 183 -12.46 10.22 -22.41
CA LYS A 183 -12.74 8.97 -21.68
C LYS A 183 -11.87 8.89 -20.44
N SER A 184 -12.39 8.22 -19.41
CA SER A 184 -11.58 7.94 -18.22
C SER A 184 -10.52 6.90 -18.54
N PHE A 185 -9.29 7.11 -18.03
CA PHE A 185 -8.19 6.15 -18.08
C PHE A 185 -7.41 6.16 -16.76
N PHE A 186 -6.85 5.03 -16.40
CA PHE A 186 -6.10 4.86 -15.18
C PHE A 186 -4.60 5.13 -15.41
N ILE A 187 -3.98 5.88 -14.50
CA ILE A 187 -2.54 6.15 -14.51
C ILE A 187 -1.96 5.65 -13.20
N PHE A 188 -0.96 4.80 -13.29
CA PHE A 188 -0.23 4.31 -12.12
C PHE A 188 1.27 4.60 -12.23
N GLY A 189 1.86 5.04 -11.11
CA GLY A 189 3.31 5.22 -11.01
C GLY A 189 3.79 5.44 -9.59
N PHE A 190 5.06 5.15 -9.32
CA PHE A 190 5.68 5.51 -8.05
C PHE A 190 5.94 7.02 -7.99
N THR A 191 5.79 7.63 -6.80
CA THR A 191 5.87 9.08 -6.62
C THR A 191 7.11 9.71 -7.26
N SER A 192 8.29 9.09 -7.10
CA SER A 192 9.53 9.57 -7.71
C SER A 192 9.50 9.53 -9.24
N LEU A 193 8.94 8.47 -9.85
CA LEU A 193 8.82 8.34 -11.31
C LEU A 193 7.76 9.29 -11.87
N VAL A 194 6.65 9.47 -11.15
CA VAL A 194 5.62 10.46 -11.52
C VAL A 194 6.20 11.87 -11.47
N HIS A 195 6.97 12.22 -10.42
CA HIS A 195 7.68 13.50 -10.36
C HIS A 195 8.62 13.66 -11.54
N ARG A 196 9.51 12.70 -11.79
CA ARG A 196 10.43 12.76 -12.94
C ARG A 196 9.68 12.94 -14.26
N CYS A 197 8.59 12.20 -14.46
CA CYS A 197 7.80 12.28 -15.68
C CYS A 197 7.23 13.67 -15.92
N PHE A 198 6.51 14.21 -14.94
CA PHE A 198 5.73 15.44 -15.14
C PHE A 198 6.47 16.73 -14.79
N PHE A 199 7.42 16.70 -13.85
CA PHE A 199 8.14 17.91 -13.42
C PHE A 199 9.46 18.11 -14.16
N GLU A 200 10.05 17.02 -14.72
CA GLU A 200 11.35 17.12 -15.40
C GLU A 200 11.23 16.87 -16.91
N LEU A 201 10.57 15.78 -17.33
CA LEU A 201 10.60 15.34 -18.73
C LEU A 201 9.47 15.91 -19.61
N LEU A 202 8.31 16.23 -19.02
CA LEU A 202 7.16 16.82 -19.70
C LEU A 202 6.93 18.29 -19.34
N ASN A 203 7.84 18.92 -18.58
CA ASN A 203 7.64 20.24 -18.04
C ASN A 203 7.33 21.30 -19.11
N ASP A 204 7.96 21.22 -20.28
CA ASP A 204 7.80 22.18 -21.37
C ASP A 204 6.68 21.80 -22.36
N ASP A 205 6.10 20.62 -22.22
CA ASP A 205 5.09 20.11 -23.11
C ASP A 205 3.67 20.49 -22.63
N ARG A 206 2.75 20.59 -23.60
CA ARG A 206 1.32 20.82 -23.33
C ARG A 206 0.54 19.52 -23.60
N TYR A 207 0.21 18.80 -22.52
CA TYR A 207 -0.61 17.60 -22.56
C TYR A 207 -1.86 17.77 -21.70
N ASP A 208 -2.98 17.21 -22.13
CA ASP A 208 -4.21 17.17 -21.37
C ASP A 208 -4.46 15.77 -20.77
N PHE A 209 -4.45 15.72 -19.45
CA PHE A 209 -4.74 14.51 -18.67
C PHE A 209 -6.08 14.60 -17.92
N SER A 210 -7.01 15.43 -18.40
CA SER A 210 -8.31 15.66 -17.73
C SER A 210 -9.17 14.40 -17.54
N GLY A 211 -9.02 13.38 -18.42
CA GLY A 211 -9.63 12.06 -18.28
C GLY A 211 -8.83 11.09 -17.40
N GLY A 212 -7.63 11.47 -16.96
CA GLY A 212 -6.73 10.60 -16.19
C GLY A 212 -7.08 10.53 -14.72
N ILE A 213 -7.13 9.31 -14.18
CA ILE A 213 -7.20 9.04 -12.73
C ILE A 213 -5.81 8.58 -12.32
N LEU A 214 -5.03 9.47 -11.71
CA LEU A 214 -3.67 9.17 -11.26
C LEU A 214 -3.69 8.59 -9.85
N LEU A 215 -3.12 7.39 -9.71
CA LEU A 215 -2.74 6.80 -8.43
C LEU A 215 -1.23 6.75 -8.34
N HIS A 216 -0.65 7.37 -7.33
CA HIS A 216 0.77 7.27 -7.05
C HIS A 216 1.02 6.88 -5.59
N GLY A 217 2.20 6.38 -5.30
CA GLY A 217 2.58 6.00 -3.94
C GLY A 217 4.07 5.68 -3.84
N GLY A 218 4.50 5.24 -2.66
CA GLY A 218 5.92 5.04 -2.35
C GLY A 218 6.64 6.35 -2.01
N GLY A 219 7.83 6.21 -1.43
CA GLY A 219 8.64 7.34 -0.97
C GLY A 219 9.40 8.06 -2.10
N TRP A 220 10.05 9.18 -1.74
CA TRP A 220 10.90 9.96 -2.65
C TRP A 220 12.28 9.34 -2.89
N LYS A 221 12.76 8.46 -2.00
CA LYS A 221 13.98 7.65 -2.13
C LYS A 221 15.22 8.48 -2.39
N LYS A 222 15.98 8.14 -3.45
CA LYS A 222 17.13 8.91 -3.92
C LYS A 222 16.79 10.36 -4.30
N MET A 223 15.49 10.69 -4.41
CA MET A 223 15.00 12.05 -4.70
C MET A 223 14.51 12.79 -3.45
N GLU A 224 14.89 12.37 -2.24
CA GLU A 224 14.45 13.03 -0.99
C GLU A 224 14.86 14.52 -0.96
N SER A 225 15.99 14.90 -1.57
CA SER A 225 16.41 16.31 -1.75
C SER A 225 15.48 17.12 -2.66
N LYS A 226 14.71 16.46 -3.53
CA LYS A 226 13.71 17.09 -4.42
C LYS A 226 12.28 16.98 -3.89
N LYS A 227 12.11 16.50 -2.67
CA LYS A 227 10.81 16.30 -2.05
C LYS A 227 10.03 17.59 -1.96
N ILE A 228 8.83 17.56 -2.48
CA ILE A 228 7.87 18.67 -2.43
C ILE A 228 6.64 18.25 -1.64
N SER A 229 5.90 19.21 -1.13
CA SER A 229 4.65 18.91 -0.42
C SER A 229 3.62 18.28 -1.35
N ASN A 230 2.79 17.38 -0.81
CA ASN A 230 1.71 16.73 -1.57
C ASN A 230 0.73 17.77 -2.16
N SER A 231 0.47 18.85 -1.44
CA SER A 231 -0.37 19.96 -1.92
C SER A 231 0.23 20.65 -3.14
N TYR A 232 1.54 20.95 -3.11
CA TYR A 232 2.22 21.56 -4.27
C TYR A 232 2.25 20.59 -5.45
N PHE A 233 2.57 19.32 -5.21
CA PHE A 233 2.58 18.27 -6.23
C PHE A 233 1.24 18.20 -6.98
N LYS A 234 0.13 18.12 -6.26
CA LYS A 234 -1.21 18.09 -6.86
C LYS A 234 -1.55 19.38 -7.59
N LYS A 235 -1.32 20.55 -6.97
CA LYS A 235 -1.60 21.84 -7.58
C LYS A 235 -0.87 22.02 -8.91
N TYR A 236 0.40 21.60 -8.96
CA TYR A 236 1.18 21.67 -10.20
C TYR A 236 0.58 20.79 -11.30
N LEU A 237 0.28 19.51 -11.00
CA LEU A 237 -0.30 18.58 -11.97
C LEU A 237 -1.68 19.05 -12.48
N ILE A 238 -2.53 19.58 -11.59
CA ILE A 238 -3.82 20.15 -11.96
C ILE A 238 -3.63 21.34 -12.88
N LYS A 239 -2.79 22.31 -12.51
CA LYS A 239 -2.61 23.54 -13.27
C LYS A 239 -1.94 23.31 -14.63
N LYS A 240 -0.92 22.43 -14.67
CA LYS A 240 -0.08 22.25 -15.86
C LYS A 240 -0.65 21.23 -16.84
N PHE A 241 -1.29 20.17 -16.33
CA PHE A 241 -1.71 19.00 -17.11
C PHE A 241 -3.21 18.69 -17.03
N ASN A 242 -4.02 19.57 -16.44
CA ASN A 242 -5.48 19.44 -16.28
C ASN A 242 -5.96 18.19 -15.52
N PHE A 243 -5.13 17.59 -14.69
CA PHE A 243 -5.58 16.47 -13.87
C PHE A 243 -6.78 16.85 -13.01
N LYS A 244 -7.81 15.99 -12.97
CA LYS A 244 -9.00 16.16 -12.10
C LYS A 244 -8.96 15.20 -10.91
N HIS A 245 -8.30 14.05 -11.05
CA HIS A 245 -8.28 12.98 -10.06
C HIS A 245 -6.84 12.55 -9.79
N ILE A 246 -6.32 12.90 -8.62
CA ILE A 246 -4.97 12.53 -8.16
C ILE A 246 -5.10 11.97 -6.76
N TYR A 247 -4.66 10.72 -6.61
CA TYR A 247 -4.68 10.00 -5.34
C TYR A 247 -3.29 9.51 -4.99
N ASN A 248 -2.93 9.64 -3.72
CA ASN A 248 -1.78 8.99 -3.14
C ASN A 248 -2.24 7.72 -2.40
N TYR A 249 -1.37 6.72 -2.29
CA TYR A 249 -1.61 5.59 -1.42
C TYR A 249 -0.39 5.28 -0.55
N TYR A 250 -0.66 4.78 0.63
CA TYR A 250 0.33 4.22 1.54
C TYR A 250 0.11 2.71 1.66
N GLY A 251 1.18 1.93 1.61
CA GLY A 251 1.13 0.48 1.72
C GLY A 251 2.51 -0.14 1.66
N MET A 252 2.59 -1.40 2.05
CA MET A 252 3.84 -2.16 2.05
C MET A 252 3.61 -3.62 1.70
N VAL A 253 4.68 -4.31 1.28
CA VAL A 253 4.61 -5.71 0.87
C VAL A 253 4.24 -6.64 2.02
N GLU A 254 4.59 -6.29 3.24
CA GLU A 254 4.28 -7.03 4.46
C GLU A 254 2.78 -7.05 4.81
N GLN A 255 1.99 -6.15 4.21
CA GLN A 255 0.51 -6.13 4.30
C GLN A 255 -0.16 -5.89 2.95
N THR A 256 0.19 -6.67 1.96
CA THR A 256 -0.37 -6.60 0.60
C THR A 256 -1.91 -6.66 0.63
N GLY A 257 -2.55 -5.92 -0.27
CA GLY A 257 -4.01 -5.86 -0.37
C GLY A 257 -4.68 -4.83 0.56
N SER A 258 -4.03 -4.47 1.67
CA SER A 258 -4.48 -3.42 2.61
C SER A 258 -3.76 -2.10 2.33
N ILE A 259 -4.08 -1.46 1.21
CA ILE A 259 -3.57 -0.10 0.96
C ILE A 259 -4.44 0.94 1.65
N PHE A 260 -3.82 2.07 1.99
CA PHE A 260 -4.50 3.22 2.57
C PHE A 260 -4.57 4.31 1.50
N LEU A 261 -5.77 4.58 0.99
CA LEU A 261 -5.96 5.63 -0.01
C LEU A 261 -6.04 7.01 0.64
N GLU A 262 -5.52 7.98 -0.05
CA GLU A 262 -5.68 9.37 0.31
C GLU A 262 -7.11 9.85 0.00
N CYS A 263 -7.73 10.49 0.97
CA CYS A 263 -9.03 11.11 0.81
C CYS A 263 -8.96 12.30 -0.15
N LYS A 264 -9.88 12.37 -1.10
CA LYS A 264 -9.95 13.47 -2.08
C LYS A 264 -10.23 14.85 -1.46
N TYR A 265 -10.86 14.89 -0.29
CA TYR A 265 -11.24 16.14 0.37
C TYR A 265 -10.18 16.64 1.34
N CYS A 266 -9.72 15.79 2.27
CA CYS A 266 -8.81 16.21 3.32
C CYS A 266 -7.34 15.85 3.08
N SER A 267 -7.04 15.10 2.02
CA SER A 267 -5.68 14.66 1.66
C SER A 267 -4.96 13.86 2.76
N ASN A 268 -5.69 13.26 3.70
CA ASN A 268 -5.15 12.30 4.66
C ASN A 268 -5.39 10.88 4.16
N PHE A 269 -4.53 9.95 4.55
CA PHE A 269 -4.78 8.53 4.32
C PHE A 269 -5.91 8.04 5.22
N THR A 270 -6.70 7.08 4.73
CA THR A 270 -7.83 6.52 5.47
C THR A 270 -7.69 5.02 5.64
N THR A 271 -8.06 4.51 6.81
CA THR A 271 -8.17 3.07 7.03
C THR A 271 -9.43 2.54 6.33
N SER A 272 -9.42 1.25 6.05
CA SER A 272 -10.56 0.54 5.46
C SER A 272 -11.17 -0.44 6.44
N TYR A 273 -12.19 -1.19 6.03
CA TYR A 273 -12.72 -2.31 6.83
C TYR A 273 -11.71 -3.46 7.00
N TYR A 274 -10.67 -3.51 6.16
CA TYR A 274 -9.62 -4.55 6.19
C TYR A 274 -8.46 -4.19 7.09
N SER A 275 -8.32 -2.92 7.48
CA SER A 275 -7.13 -2.39 8.12
C SER A 275 -7.43 -1.35 9.18
N ASP A 276 -6.52 -1.21 10.14
CA ASP A 276 -6.52 -0.14 11.14
C ASP A 276 -5.07 0.27 11.45
N ILE A 277 -4.90 1.33 12.23
CA ILE A 277 -3.59 1.82 12.66
C ILE A 277 -3.59 2.20 14.15
N LEU A 278 -2.38 2.13 14.73
CA LEU A 278 -2.03 2.69 16.03
C LEU A 278 -0.76 3.52 15.85
N ILE A 279 -0.59 4.54 16.69
CA ILE A 279 0.65 5.32 16.75
C ILE A 279 1.34 5.05 18.07
N ARG A 280 2.66 4.79 18.04
CA ARG A 280 3.46 4.48 19.23
C ARG A 280 4.59 5.47 19.44
N ASP A 281 4.87 5.77 20.70
CA ASP A 281 6.05 6.55 21.09
C ASP A 281 7.34 5.73 21.01
N LYS A 282 8.48 6.33 21.37
CA LYS A 282 9.80 5.67 21.42
C LYS A 282 9.87 4.51 22.44
N ASN A 283 9.01 4.52 23.44
CA ASN A 283 8.91 3.46 24.45
C ASN A 283 7.85 2.43 24.06
N LEU A 284 7.31 2.53 22.84
CA LEU A 284 6.31 1.64 22.25
C LEU A 284 4.91 1.72 22.92
N ASN A 285 4.67 2.75 23.73
CA ASN A 285 3.34 3.04 24.25
C ASN A 285 2.46 3.65 23.16
N ILE A 286 1.15 3.36 23.20
CA ILE A 286 0.19 3.95 22.26
C ILE A 286 -0.01 5.42 22.60
N LEU A 287 0.06 6.24 21.56
CA LEU A 287 -0.20 7.67 21.62
C LEU A 287 -1.67 7.98 21.31
N SER A 288 -2.19 9.02 21.95
CA SER A 288 -3.48 9.62 21.60
C SER A 288 -3.43 10.28 20.22
N ASP A 289 -4.61 10.47 19.62
CA ASP A 289 -4.76 11.18 18.36
C ASP A 289 -4.08 12.56 18.40
N GLY A 290 -3.54 13.00 17.28
CA GLY A 290 -2.80 14.26 17.15
C GLY A 290 -1.34 14.20 17.62
N LYS A 291 -0.86 13.04 18.07
CA LYS A 291 0.55 12.85 18.44
C LYS A 291 1.31 12.08 17.36
N LYS A 292 2.55 12.50 17.11
CA LYS A 292 3.45 11.87 16.15
C LYS A 292 4.23 10.71 16.78
N GLY A 293 4.33 9.60 16.07
CA GLY A 293 5.09 8.44 16.50
C GLY A 293 5.20 7.38 15.42
N LEU A 294 5.74 6.22 15.76
CA LEU A 294 5.85 5.06 14.86
C LEU A 294 4.47 4.50 14.52
N ILE A 295 4.26 4.19 13.25
CA ILE A 295 3.00 3.60 12.78
C ILE A 295 3.02 2.10 13.00
N GLN A 296 2.06 1.59 13.76
CA GLN A 296 1.71 0.18 13.78
C GLN A 296 0.52 -0.04 12.86
N LEU A 297 0.68 -0.93 11.87
CA LEU A 297 -0.38 -1.31 10.94
C LEU A 297 -1.06 -2.60 11.38
N LEU A 298 -2.38 -2.63 11.30
CA LEU A 298 -3.21 -3.78 11.58
C LEU A 298 -3.99 -4.17 10.32
N SER A 299 -4.03 -5.47 9.99
CA SER A 299 -4.75 -5.98 8.82
C SER A 299 -5.42 -7.32 9.11
N LEU A 300 -6.62 -7.52 8.60
CA LEU A 300 -7.35 -8.79 8.68
C LEU A 300 -7.02 -9.75 7.53
N LEU A 301 -6.21 -9.33 6.55
CA LEU A 301 -5.94 -10.10 5.34
C LEU A 301 -4.85 -11.18 5.48
N PRO A 302 -3.72 -10.94 6.20
CA PRO A 302 -2.66 -11.93 6.32
C PRO A 302 -3.14 -13.17 7.10
N THR A 303 -3.36 -14.29 6.39
CA THR A 303 -3.77 -15.57 6.99
C THR A 303 -2.70 -16.64 6.83
N SER A 304 -1.85 -16.53 5.81
CA SER A 304 -0.77 -17.48 5.52
C SER A 304 0.58 -17.10 6.16
N TYR A 305 0.70 -15.91 6.75
CA TYR A 305 1.90 -15.41 7.43
C TYR A 305 1.50 -14.39 8.52
N PRO A 306 2.31 -14.20 9.58
CA PRO A 306 1.93 -13.36 10.73
C PRO A 306 2.14 -11.85 10.48
N GLY A 307 1.63 -11.35 9.35
CA GLY A 307 1.68 -9.94 8.96
C GLY A 307 0.46 -9.11 9.39
N HIS A 308 -0.40 -9.65 10.25
CA HIS A 308 -1.65 -9.01 10.67
C HIS A 308 -1.45 -7.80 11.61
N SER A 309 -0.29 -7.71 12.24
CA SER A 309 0.08 -6.59 13.12
C SER A 309 1.59 -6.34 13.00
N ILE A 310 1.96 -5.23 12.38
CA ILE A 310 3.36 -4.89 12.11
C ILE A 310 3.70 -3.48 12.56
N LEU A 311 4.87 -3.32 13.17
CA LEU A 311 5.44 -2.02 13.51
C LEU A 311 6.36 -1.58 12.38
N THR A 312 6.04 -0.43 11.81
CA THR A 312 6.83 0.16 10.72
C THR A 312 7.94 1.06 11.25
N GLU A 313 8.84 1.46 10.37
CA GLU A 313 9.83 2.50 10.63
C GLU A 313 9.31 3.90 10.23
N ASP A 314 8.06 4.00 9.79
CA ASP A 314 7.46 5.25 9.35
C ASP A 314 6.85 6.01 10.52
N ILE A 315 7.02 7.33 10.50
CA ILE A 315 6.40 8.25 11.47
C ILE A 315 5.06 8.73 10.92
N GLY A 316 4.05 8.68 11.74
CA GLY A 316 2.72 9.16 11.40
C GLY A 316 1.96 9.75 12.58
N GLU A 317 0.73 10.14 12.31
CA GLU A 317 -0.17 10.80 13.25
C GLU A 317 -1.62 10.49 12.87
N ILE A 318 -2.45 10.06 13.82
CA ILE A 318 -3.90 9.96 13.61
C ILE A 318 -4.48 11.37 13.68
N VAL A 319 -5.27 11.72 12.67
CA VAL A 319 -5.87 13.06 12.55
C VAL A 319 -7.36 12.95 12.82
N ASN A 320 -7.88 13.81 13.71
CA ASN A 320 -9.33 13.91 13.92
C ASN A 320 -9.98 14.67 12.76
N ASN A 321 -10.75 13.96 11.94
CA ASN A 321 -11.37 14.49 10.74
C ASN A 321 -12.89 14.30 10.74
N LYS A 322 -13.53 14.58 11.90
CA LYS A 322 -14.99 14.39 12.08
C LYS A 322 -15.84 15.12 11.03
N ASN A 323 -15.34 16.21 10.46
CA ASN A 323 -16.05 17.01 9.46
C ASN A 323 -15.79 16.57 8.00
N CYS A 324 -15.07 15.48 7.79
CA CYS A 324 -14.81 14.96 6.45
C CYS A 324 -15.65 13.70 6.19
N GLU A 325 -16.23 13.57 4.99
CA GLU A 325 -16.98 12.37 4.58
C GLU A 325 -16.17 11.06 4.75
N CYS A 326 -14.83 11.14 4.71
CA CYS A 326 -13.98 9.97 4.92
C CYS A 326 -13.97 9.47 6.38
N PHE A 327 -14.51 10.22 7.31
CA PHE A 327 -14.60 9.82 8.73
C PHE A 327 -15.41 8.52 8.92
N GLU A 328 -16.44 8.32 8.13
CA GLU A 328 -17.27 7.11 8.17
C GLU A 328 -16.51 5.86 7.68
N LEU A 329 -15.46 6.03 6.89
CA LEU A 329 -14.64 4.92 6.38
C LEU A 329 -13.69 4.36 7.44
N GLY A 330 -13.31 5.16 8.44
CA GLY A 330 -12.39 4.79 9.51
C GLY A 330 -11.45 5.92 9.92
N LYS A 331 -10.33 5.57 10.58
CA LYS A 331 -9.35 6.56 11.03
C LYS A 331 -8.67 7.24 9.85
N SER A 332 -8.47 8.55 9.98
CA SER A 332 -7.63 9.34 9.08
C SER A 332 -6.25 9.56 9.69
N PHE A 333 -5.20 9.52 8.87
CA PHE A 333 -3.84 9.69 9.35
C PHE A 333 -2.91 10.31 8.30
N LYS A 334 -1.80 10.84 8.77
CA LYS A 334 -0.69 11.36 7.96
C LYS A 334 0.53 10.48 8.11
N VAL A 335 1.34 10.41 7.06
CA VAL A 335 2.65 9.77 7.06
C VAL A 335 3.68 10.85 6.74
N TYR A 336 4.67 11.00 7.62
CA TYR A 336 5.72 12.03 7.49
C TYR A 336 6.99 11.52 6.83
N GLY A 337 7.14 10.20 6.72
CA GLY A 337 8.31 9.53 6.21
C GLY A 337 8.96 8.64 7.27
N ARG A 338 10.16 8.18 7.00
CA ARG A 338 10.88 7.28 7.90
C ARG A 338 11.50 8.01 9.09
N SER A 339 11.66 7.28 10.17
CA SER A 339 12.48 7.69 11.31
C SER A 339 13.94 7.92 10.85
N THR A 340 14.62 8.91 11.44
CA THR A 340 16.01 9.27 11.11
C THR A 340 17.02 8.13 11.33
N ASN A 341 16.66 7.12 12.12
CA ASN A 341 17.49 5.95 12.40
C ASN A 341 17.21 4.77 11.44
N SER A 342 16.29 4.92 10.48
CA SER A 342 15.96 3.86 9.52
C SER A 342 16.79 3.98 8.25
N GLU A 343 17.16 2.83 7.66
CA GLU A 343 17.84 2.81 6.36
C GLU A 343 16.97 3.43 5.26
N LEU A 344 17.58 4.23 4.38
CA LEU A 344 16.93 4.78 3.19
C LEU A 344 16.56 3.64 2.22
N ARG A 345 15.31 3.25 2.17
CA ARG A 345 14.80 2.18 1.29
C ARG A 345 13.57 2.62 0.53
N GLY A 346 13.43 2.11 -0.66
CA GLY A 346 12.23 2.36 -1.44
C GLY A 346 12.08 1.47 -2.68
N CYS A 347 10.86 1.36 -3.25
CA CYS A 347 10.46 0.42 -4.32
C CYS A 347 10.95 0.71 -5.76
N SER A 348 11.73 1.76 -6.06
CA SER A 348 12.20 2.11 -7.42
C SER A 348 13.73 2.20 -7.58
N ASP A 349 14.50 1.39 -6.83
CA ASP A 349 15.97 1.45 -6.84
C ASP A 349 16.63 0.86 -8.11
N THR A 350 15.87 0.68 -9.17
CA THR A 350 16.39 0.26 -10.48
C THR A 350 16.20 1.37 -11.50
N ILE A 351 17.00 2.41 -11.42
CA ILE A 351 17.23 3.34 -12.52
C ILE A 351 18.72 3.29 -12.89
#